data_7cc7b16be140ca4f5da7c00782bafcb6
#
_entry.id   7cc7b16be140ca4f5da7c00782bafcb6
#
_cell.length_a   1.000
_cell.length_b   1.000
_cell.length_c   1.000
_cell.angle_alpha   90.00
_cell.angle_beta   90.00
_cell.angle_gamma   90.00
#
_symmetry.space_group_name_H-M   'P 1'
#
loop_
_entity.id
_entity.type
_entity.pdbx_description
1 polymer ?
#
loop_
_entity_poly.entity_id
_entity_poly.type
_entity_poly.pdbx_seq_one_letter_code
_entity_poly.pdbx_strand_id
1 'polypeptide(L)'
;MRAIGVLFGALVAGTREVLMSRAEIKHEMRVEQTMMRARDNNALKFSVSPQEAVAALLLPDRPGYKAPLAAVEEAFNDIRSHEMAVMAGMQTALIALLRRFDPAALEGRLQRGMLDAVLPSARKARFWELFCATYKDIASEAQDDFQSVFGREFARAYDAQIRKL
;
A
#
# COMPACT_ATOMS: atom_id res chain seq x y z
N MET A 1 39.19 -2.40 10.95
CA MET A 1 38.10 -2.17 11.94
C MET A 1 37.32 -0.90 11.70
N ARG A 2 37.94 0.30 11.54
CA ARG A 2 37.21 1.57 11.30
C ARG A 2 36.31 1.53 10.06
N ALA A 3 36.80 1.02 8.92
CA ALA A 3 36.04 0.91 7.67
C ALA A 3 34.79 0.01 7.81
N ILE A 4 34.92 -1.11 8.53
CA ILE A 4 33.79 -2.03 8.78
C ILE A 4 32.72 -1.33 9.62
N GLY A 5 33.11 -0.59 10.65
CA GLY A 5 32.15 0.16 11.48
C GLY A 5 31.39 1.25 10.69
N VAL A 6 32.09 1.96 9.82
CA VAL A 6 31.48 2.97 8.93
C VAL A 6 30.48 2.31 7.95
N LEU A 7 30.89 1.20 7.32
CA LEU A 7 30.06 0.46 6.38
C LEU A 7 28.82 -0.13 7.07
N PHE A 8 29.00 -0.74 8.25
CA PHE A 8 27.89 -1.25 9.04
C PHE A 8 26.91 -0.16 9.46
N GLY A 9 27.42 0.99 9.92
CA GLY A 9 26.58 2.14 10.25
C GLY A 9 25.76 2.63 9.04
N ALA A 10 26.37 2.70 7.86
CA ALA A 10 25.69 3.10 6.62
C ALA A 10 24.61 2.08 6.23
N LEU A 11 24.87 0.77 6.34
CA LEU A 11 23.87 -0.29 6.07
C LEU A 11 22.68 -0.19 7.02
N VAL A 12 22.93 0.01 8.32
CA VAL A 12 21.86 0.18 9.31
C VAL A 12 21.03 1.43 9.01
N ALA A 13 21.67 2.55 8.69
CA ALA A 13 20.98 3.80 8.34
C ALA A 13 20.08 3.60 7.10
N GLY A 14 20.63 3.07 6.01
CA GLY A 14 19.87 2.82 4.78
C GLY A 14 18.71 1.82 4.97
N THR A 15 18.93 0.73 5.72
CA THR A 15 17.85 -0.22 6.05
C THR A 15 16.72 0.46 6.81
N ARG A 16 17.05 1.34 7.77
CA ARG A 16 16.06 2.12 8.51
C ARG A 16 15.26 3.06 7.61
N GLU A 17 15.93 3.77 6.71
CA GLU A 17 15.27 4.66 5.73
C GLU A 17 14.26 3.90 4.89
N VAL A 18 14.61 2.73 4.37
CA VAL A 18 13.66 1.87 3.63
C VAL A 18 12.47 1.45 4.48
N LEU A 19 12.69 1.06 5.75
CA LEU A 19 11.61 0.69 6.67
C LEU A 19 10.70 1.87 7.03
N MET A 20 11.25 3.08 7.13
CA MET A 20 10.47 4.31 7.36
C MET A 20 9.63 4.68 6.14
N SER A 21 10.21 4.70 4.94
CA SER A 21 9.46 4.93 3.69
C SER A 21 8.33 3.92 3.50
N ARG A 22 8.58 2.65 3.85
CA ARG A 22 7.51 1.64 3.88
C ARG A 22 6.38 2.00 4.84
N ALA A 23 6.69 2.51 6.03
CA ALA A 23 5.68 2.92 7.01
C ALA A 23 4.87 4.12 6.51
N GLU A 24 5.51 5.06 5.81
CA GLU A 24 4.85 6.20 5.15
C GLU A 24 3.88 5.73 4.06
N ILE A 25 4.30 4.83 3.17
CA ILE A 25 3.41 4.24 2.14
C ILE A 25 2.21 3.55 2.79
N LYS A 26 2.41 2.77 3.86
CA LYS A 26 1.31 2.15 4.60
C LYS A 26 0.36 3.19 5.19
N HIS A 27 0.89 4.30 5.71
CA HIS A 27 0.10 5.39 6.25
C HIS A 27 -0.75 6.06 5.16
N GLU A 28 -0.12 6.44 4.04
CA GLU A 28 -0.80 7.02 2.89
C GLU A 28 -1.90 6.11 2.34
N MET A 29 -1.66 4.82 2.29
CA MET A 29 -2.62 3.82 1.80
C MET A 29 -3.63 3.35 2.85
N ARG A 30 -3.64 3.98 4.04
CA ARG A 30 -4.54 3.65 5.18
C ARG A 30 -4.47 2.16 5.57
N VAL A 31 -3.30 1.55 5.42
CA VAL A 31 -3.02 0.18 5.82
C VAL A 31 -2.59 0.16 7.29
N GLU A 32 -2.93 -0.91 8.01
CA GLU A 32 -2.57 -1.06 9.42
C GLU A 32 -1.07 -0.96 9.65
N GLN A 33 -0.66 -0.17 10.65
CA GLN A 33 0.73 0.07 10.99
C GLN A 33 1.17 -0.84 12.14
N THR A 34 2.47 -1.15 12.16
CA THR A 34 3.10 -1.86 13.28
C THR A 34 3.30 -0.89 14.45
N MET A 35 2.72 -1.21 15.59
CA MET A 35 2.84 -0.39 16.80
C MET A 35 4.02 -0.84 17.66
N MET A 36 4.64 0.11 18.37
CA MET A 36 5.65 -0.16 19.40
C MET A 36 5.02 -0.95 20.55
N ARG A 37 5.76 -1.92 21.07
CA ARG A 37 5.35 -2.77 22.20
C ARG A 37 6.22 -2.53 23.41
N ALA A 38 5.79 -3.03 24.58
CA ALA A 38 6.58 -2.93 25.80
C ALA A 38 7.91 -3.74 25.74
N ARG A 39 7.95 -4.81 24.93
CA ARG A 39 9.13 -5.67 24.71
C ARG A 39 9.16 -6.14 23.27
N ASP A 40 10.28 -6.73 22.84
CA ASP A 40 10.47 -7.33 21.53
C ASP A 40 10.33 -6.35 20.36
N ASN A 41 10.71 -5.10 20.54
CA ASN A 41 10.73 -4.15 19.46
C ASN A 41 11.93 -4.38 18.53
N ASN A 42 11.70 -4.17 17.24
CA ASN A 42 12.79 -4.23 16.29
C ASN A 42 13.57 -2.91 16.31
N ALA A 43 14.85 -2.97 16.65
CA ALA A 43 15.72 -1.80 16.74
C ALA A 43 15.81 -1.02 15.41
N LEU A 44 15.73 -1.71 14.27
CA LEU A 44 15.75 -1.09 12.96
C LEU A 44 14.48 -0.27 12.66
N LYS A 45 13.36 -0.57 13.32
CA LYS A 45 12.10 0.15 13.15
C LYS A 45 11.88 1.25 14.20
N PHE A 46 12.23 0.96 15.45
CA PHE A 46 11.75 1.73 16.60
C PHE A 46 12.83 2.51 17.35
N SER A 47 14.11 2.43 16.95
CA SER A 47 15.16 3.28 17.53
C SER A 47 14.96 4.76 17.10
N VAL A 48 15.29 5.69 17.95
CA VAL A 48 15.18 7.13 17.70
C VAL A 48 16.17 7.58 16.61
N SER A 49 17.36 6.96 16.58
CA SER A 49 18.43 7.33 15.62
C SER A 49 19.13 6.09 15.04
N PRO A 50 19.84 6.22 13.89
CA PRO A 50 20.68 5.15 13.38
C PRO A 50 21.76 4.70 14.36
N GLN A 51 22.32 5.63 15.15
CA GLN A 51 23.33 5.35 16.17
C GLN A 51 22.77 4.48 17.30
N GLU A 52 21.55 4.77 17.73
CA GLU A 52 20.85 3.95 18.72
C GLU A 52 20.54 2.54 18.17
N ALA A 53 20.11 2.44 16.91
CA ALA A 53 19.89 1.16 16.26
C ALA A 53 21.18 0.32 16.21
N VAL A 54 22.30 0.93 15.81
CA VAL A 54 23.61 0.28 15.83
C VAL A 54 23.98 -0.18 17.24
N ALA A 55 23.77 0.66 18.25
CA ALA A 55 24.04 0.31 19.64
C ALA A 55 23.14 -0.84 20.13
N ALA A 56 21.85 -0.84 19.75
CA ALA A 56 20.92 -1.91 20.10
C ALA A 56 21.26 -3.26 19.41
N LEU A 57 21.85 -3.20 18.22
CA LEU A 57 22.28 -4.42 17.48
C LEU A 57 23.62 -4.98 17.93
N LEU A 58 24.53 -4.13 18.46
CA LEU A 58 25.90 -4.57 18.80
C LEU A 58 26.12 -4.78 20.29
N LEU A 59 25.33 -4.14 21.14
CA LEU A 59 25.48 -4.27 22.60
C LEU A 59 24.56 -5.39 23.13
N PRO A 60 25.07 -6.27 23.99
CA PRO A 60 24.27 -7.34 24.58
C PRO A 60 23.19 -6.75 25.51
N ASP A 61 22.10 -7.47 25.63
CA ASP A 61 21.04 -7.27 26.63
C ASP A 61 20.43 -5.86 26.69
N ARG A 62 19.98 -5.34 25.56
CA ARG A 62 19.19 -4.11 25.50
C ARG A 62 17.71 -4.41 25.81
N PRO A 63 17.22 -4.09 27.02
CA PRO A 63 15.83 -4.31 27.39
C PRO A 63 14.87 -3.65 26.39
N GLY A 64 13.83 -4.35 26.01
CA GLY A 64 12.79 -3.84 25.10
C GLY A 64 13.04 -4.12 23.61
N TYR A 65 14.26 -4.47 23.22
CA TYR A 65 14.58 -4.83 21.84
C TYR A 65 14.73 -6.34 21.63
N LYS A 66 14.46 -6.78 20.39
CA LYS A 66 14.73 -8.14 19.90
C LYS A 66 16.22 -8.45 19.85
N ALA A 67 16.53 -9.75 19.86
CA ALA A 67 17.87 -10.23 19.53
C ALA A 67 18.31 -9.70 18.15
N PRO A 68 19.60 -9.28 17.99
CA PRO A 68 20.06 -8.58 16.79
C PRO A 68 19.78 -9.32 15.48
N LEU A 69 20.06 -10.63 15.42
CA LEU A 69 19.83 -11.43 14.21
C LEU A 69 18.34 -11.49 13.87
N ALA A 70 17.49 -11.74 14.86
CA ALA A 70 16.04 -11.78 14.67
C ALA A 70 15.47 -10.41 14.21
N ALA A 71 16.04 -9.30 14.69
CA ALA A 71 15.67 -7.96 14.25
C ALA A 71 16.01 -7.73 12.77
N VAL A 72 17.19 -8.19 12.32
CA VAL A 72 17.61 -8.08 10.92
C VAL A 72 16.75 -8.97 10.02
N GLU A 73 16.55 -10.24 10.39
CA GLU A 73 15.72 -11.18 9.63
C GLU A 73 14.28 -10.66 9.47
N GLU A 74 13.68 -10.18 10.56
CA GLU A 74 12.34 -9.58 10.51
C GLU A 74 12.30 -8.33 9.61
N ALA A 75 13.30 -7.45 9.70
CA ALA A 75 13.36 -6.25 8.88
C ALA A 75 13.35 -6.57 7.37
N PHE A 76 14.21 -7.50 6.95
CA PHE A 76 14.26 -7.89 5.53
C PHE A 76 13.05 -8.73 5.09
N ASN A 77 12.49 -9.55 5.97
CA ASN A 77 11.23 -10.23 5.68
C ASN A 77 10.08 -9.22 5.47
N ASP A 78 10.01 -8.20 6.32
CA ASP A 78 9.02 -7.13 6.21
C ASP A 78 9.16 -6.32 4.92
N ILE A 79 10.40 -6.03 4.48
CA ILE A 79 10.65 -5.33 3.21
C ILE A 79 10.11 -6.18 2.05
N ARG A 80 10.49 -7.46 1.97
CA ARG A 80 10.01 -8.37 0.92
C ARG A 80 8.49 -8.50 0.90
N SER A 81 7.92 -8.72 2.07
CA SER A 81 6.47 -8.88 2.20
C SER A 81 5.72 -7.62 1.77
N HIS A 82 6.28 -6.44 2.08
CA HIS A 82 5.72 -5.16 1.65
C HIS A 82 5.73 -5.02 0.12
N GLU A 83 6.86 -5.31 -0.53
CA GLU A 83 6.96 -5.24 -1.98
C GLU A 83 5.92 -6.13 -2.67
N MET A 84 5.78 -7.38 -2.22
CA MET A 84 4.78 -8.30 -2.75
C MET A 84 3.35 -7.82 -2.48
N ALA A 85 3.09 -7.27 -1.30
CA ALA A 85 1.77 -6.77 -0.93
C ALA A 85 1.40 -5.48 -1.69
N VAL A 86 2.36 -4.59 -1.94
CA VAL A 86 2.15 -3.39 -2.78
C VAL A 86 1.76 -3.80 -4.20
N MET A 87 2.47 -4.76 -4.81
CA MET A 87 2.13 -5.25 -6.14
C MET A 87 0.72 -5.85 -6.19
N ALA A 88 0.35 -6.67 -5.22
CA ALA A 88 -0.99 -7.26 -5.14
C ALA A 88 -2.08 -6.19 -4.93
N GLY A 89 -1.80 -5.20 -4.08
CA GLY A 89 -2.67 -4.05 -3.82
C GLY A 89 -2.91 -3.23 -5.08
N MET A 90 -1.83 -2.84 -5.78
CA MET A 90 -1.91 -2.07 -7.02
C MET A 90 -2.71 -2.81 -8.10
N GLN A 91 -2.41 -4.10 -8.32
CA GLN A 91 -3.11 -4.90 -9.31
C GLN A 91 -4.61 -4.99 -9.02
N THR A 92 -4.98 -5.26 -7.77
CA THR A 92 -6.38 -5.39 -7.36
C THR A 92 -7.13 -4.06 -7.49
N ALA A 93 -6.53 -2.96 -7.04
CA ALA A 93 -7.14 -1.63 -7.13
C ALA A 93 -7.31 -1.18 -8.59
N LEU A 94 -6.33 -1.46 -9.46
CA LEU A 94 -6.45 -1.18 -10.89
C LEU A 94 -7.59 -1.98 -11.53
N ILE A 95 -7.69 -3.27 -11.24
CA ILE A 95 -8.81 -4.10 -11.73
C ILE A 95 -10.15 -3.57 -11.23
N ALA A 96 -10.24 -3.18 -9.97
CA ALA A 96 -11.46 -2.61 -9.40
C ALA A 96 -11.84 -1.29 -10.08
N LEU A 97 -10.87 -0.44 -10.36
CA LEU A 97 -11.08 0.80 -11.10
C LEU A 97 -11.58 0.53 -12.53
N LEU A 98 -10.94 -0.38 -13.26
CA LEU A 98 -11.35 -0.75 -14.61
C LEU A 98 -12.77 -1.33 -14.67
N ARG A 99 -13.19 -2.08 -13.66
CA ARG A 99 -14.56 -2.59 -13.55
C ARG A 99 -15.62 -1.48 -13.47
N ARG A 100 -15.28 -0.29 -12.99
CA ARG A 100 -16.21 0.86 -13.00
C ARG A 100 -16.54 1.33 -14.42
N PHE A 101 -15.69 1.01 -15.40
CA PHE A 101 -15.85 1.31 -16.83
C PHE A 101 -16.32 0.09 -17.64
N ASP A 102 -16.61 -1.04 -17.01
CA ASP A 102 -17.08 -2.23 -17.71
C ASP A 102 -18.37 -1.90 -18.51
N PRO A 103 -18.33 -2.08 -19.84
CA PRO A 103 -19.48 -1.78 -20.70
C PRO A 103 -20.75 -2.50 -20.27
N ALA A 104 -20.66 -3.78 -19.87
CA ALA A 104 -21.82 -4.55 -19.43
C ALA A 104 -22.42 -4.01 -18.12
N ALA A 105 -21.57 -3.60 -17.18
CA ALA A 105 -21.99 -2.99 -15.94
C ALA A 105 -22.65 -1.61 -16.19
N LEU A 106 -22.09 -0.81 -17.11
CA LEU A 106 -22.66 0.48 -17.49
C LEU A 106 -23.99 0.31 -18.25
N GLU A 107 -24.09 -0.66 -19.16
CA GLU A 107 -25.35 -0.99 -19.84
C GLU A 107 -26.45 -1.42 -18.86
N GLY A 108 -26.09 -2.19 -17.82
CA GLY A 108 -27.03 -2.61 -16.78
C GLY A 108 -27.58 -1.44 -15.96
N ARG A 109 -26.87 -0.31 -15.88
CA ARG A 109 -27.31 0.93 -15.21
C ARG A 109 -28.22 1.81 -16.08
N LEU A 110 -28.21 1.59 -17.40
CA LEU A 110 -29.12 2.29 -18.30
C LEU A 110 -30.55 1.78 -18.11
N GLN A 111 -31.44 2.64 -17.61
CA GLN A 111 -32.86 2.35 -17.59
C GLN A 111 -33.38 2.22 -19.04
N ARG A 112 -34.18 1.19 -19.30
CA ARG A 112 -34.83 1.00 -20.60
C ARG A 112 -35.74 2.20 -20.89
N GLY A 113 -35.39 2.99 -21.91
CA GLY A 113 -36.23 4.08 -22.38
C GLY A 113 -37.25 3.57 -23.40
N MET A 114 -38.42 4.24 -23.46
CA MET A 114 -39.46 3.91 -24.46
C MET A 114 -38.94 3.97 -25.91
N LEU A 115 -37.94 4.80 -26.20
CA LEU A 115 -37.34 5.00 -27.52
C LEU A 115 -36.24 3.99 -27.88
N ASP A 116 -35.76 3.19 -26.92
CA ASP A 116 -34.64 2.27 -27.15
C ASP A 116 -34.98 1.14 -28.13
N ALA A 117 -36.25 0.76 -28.20
CA ALA A 117 -36.74 -0.24 -29.14
C ALA A 117 -36.89 0.27 -30.58
N VAL A 118 -37.05 1.59 -30.73
CA VAL A 118 -37.36 2.27 -32.03
C VAL A 118 -36.10 2.92 -32.62
N LEU A 119 -35.17 3.40 -31.78
CA LEU A 119 -33.97 4.12 -32.19
C LEU A 119 -32.72 3.59 -31.47
N PRO A 120 -32.02 2.56 -32.04
CA PRO A 120 -30.77 2.03 -31.47
C PRO A 120 -29.67 3.09 -31.30
N SER A 121 -29.68 4.16 -32.11
CA SER A 121 -28.74 5.28 -32.02
C SER A 121 -28.95 6.10 -30.74
N ALA A 122 -30.19 6.27 -30.27
CA ALA A 122 -30.48 6.95 -29.03
C ALA A 122 -29.92 6.21 -27.79
N ARG A 123 -29.98 4.87 -27.80
CA ARG A 123 -29.37 4.04 -26.75
C ARG A 123 -27.85 4.21 -26.70
N LYS A 124 -27.17 4.21 -27.87
CA LYS A 124 -25.73 4.44 -27.94
C LYS A 124 -25.33 5.83 -27.45
N ALA A 125 -26.09 6.86 -27.78
CA ALA A 125 -25.83 8.21 -27.28
C ALA A 125 -25.95 8.29 -25.74
N ARG A 126 -27.00 7.72 -25.17
CA ARG A 126 -27.18 7.68 -23.70
C ARG A 126 -26.10 6.84 -23.00
N PHE A 127 -25.65 5.74 -23.63
CA PHE A 127 -24.52 4.96 -23.11
C PHE A 127 -23.24 5.80 -23.08
N TRP A 128 -22.99 6.56 -24.13
CA TRP A 128 -21.84 7.46 -24.20
C TRP A 128 -21.90 8.58 -23.17
N GLU A 129 -23.08 9.17 -22.97
CA GLU A 129 -23.31 10.18 -21.94
C GLU A 129 -23.07 9.61 -20.54
N LEU A 130 -23.56 8.40 -20.25
CA LEU A 130 -23.31 7.71 -18.98
C LEU A 130 -21.82 7.41 -18.77
N PHE A 131 -21.13 6.95 -19.83
CA PHE A 131 -19.68 6.71 -19.76
C PHE A 131 -18.93 8.01 -19.45
N CYS A 132 -19.24 9.10 -20.16
CA CYS A 132 -18.62 10.41 -19.93
C CYS A 132 -18.90 10.95 -18.51
N ALA A 133 -20.11 10.78 -18.01
CA ALA A 133 -20.46 11.17 -16.63
C ALA A 133 -19.66 10.35 -15.63
N THR A 134 -19.64 9.01 -15.78
CA THR A 134 -18.87 8.11 -14.91
C THR A 134 -17.37 8.46 -14.91
N TYR A 135 -16.81 8.78 -16.10
CA TYR A 135 -15.43 9.22 -16.21
C TYR A 135 -15.15 10.51 -15.43
N LYS A 136 -16.03 11.52 -15.60
CA LYS A 136 -15.89 12.81 -14.91
C LYS A 136 -15.97 12.64 -13.40
N ASP A 137 -16.91 11.82 -12.92
CA ASP A 137 -17.09 11.55 -11.49
C ASP A 137 -15.83 10.90 -10.91
N ILE A 138 -15.31 9.86 -11.57
CA ILE A 138 -14.09 9.16 -11.14
C ILE A 138 -12.86 10.08 -11.21
N ALA A 139 -12.73 10.89 -12.27
CA ALA A 139 -11.62 11.80 -12.42
C ALA A 139 -11.62 12.90 -11.35
N SER A 140 -12.79 13.45 -11.03
CA SER A 140 -12.94 14.42 -9.94
C SER A 140 -12.65 13.79 -8.59
N GLU A 141 -13.24 12.61 -8.30
CA GLU A 141 -13.01 11.86 -7.07
C GLU A 141 -11.53 11.54 -6.88
N ALA A 142 -10.82 11.15 -7.95
CA ALA A 142 -9.39 10.84 -7.89
C ALA A 142 -8.49 12.07 -7.69
N GLN A 143 -8.92 13.26 -8.14
CA GLN A 143 -8.23 14.51 -7.89
C GLN A 143 -8.44 15.01 -6.46
N ASP A 144 -9.64 14.86 -5.93
CA ASP A 144 -10.02 15.35 -4.61
C ASP A 144 -9.52 14.41 -3.48
N ASP A 145 -9.69 13.11 -3.65
CA ASP A 145 -9.22 12.07 -2.73
C ASP A 145 -8.88 10.77 -3.48
N PHE A 146 -7.63 10.62 -3.90
CA PHE A 146 -7.13 9.40 -4.54
C PHE A 146 -7.42 8.13 -3.71
N GLN A 147 -7.42 8.25 -2.39
CA GLN A 147 -7.68 7.13 -1.48
C GLN A 147 -9.12 6.61 -1.55
N SER A 148 -10.08 7.47 -1.89
CA SER A 148 -11.49 7.05 -2.04
C SER A 148 -11.66 6.11 -3.24
N VAL A 149 -10.92 6.36 -4.32
CA VAL A 149 -10.99 5.61 -5.58
C VAL A 149 -10.16 4.33 -5.55
N PHE A 150 -8.96 4.42 -4.98
CA PHE A 150 -7.92 3.41 -5.09
C PHE A 150 -7.60 2.70 -3.76
N GLY A 151 -7.57 3.47 -2.65
CA GLY A 151 -6.98 3.03 -1.39
C GLY A 151 -7.70 1.86 -0.73
N ARG A 152 -9.02 1.79 -0.80
CA ARG A 152 -9.80 0.74 -0.12
C ARG A 152 -9.52 -0.67 -0.67
N GLU A 153 -9.52 -0.83 -1.97
CA GLU A 153 -9.25 -2.12 -2.61
C GLU A 153 -7.76 -2.47 -2.52
N PHE A 154 -6.89 -1.47 -2.61
CA PHE A 154 -5.47 -1.61 -2.35
C PHE A 154 -5.21 -2.13 -0.93
N ALA A 155 -5.71 -1.47 0.10
CA ALA A 155 -5.49 -1.85 1.51
C ALA A 155 -5.99 -3.27 1.79
N ARG A 156 -7.19 -3.62 1.31
CA ARG A 156 -7.75 -4.98 1.45
C ARG A 156 -6.85 -6.05 0.83
N ALA A 157 -6.35 -5.81 -0.39
CA ALA A 157 -5.50 -6.77 -1.08
C ALA A 157 -4.10 -6.83 -0.46
N TYR A 158 -3.56 -5.70 -0.03
CA TYR A 158 -2.31 -5.60 0.70
C TYR A 158 -2.35 -6.46 1.97
N ASP A 159 -3.36 -6.25 2.84
CA ASP A 159 -3.51 -7.01 4.09
C ASP A 159 -3.75 -8.49 3.84
N ALA A 160 -4.51 -8.84 2.79
CA ALA A 160 -4.72 -10.23 2.41
C ALA A 160 -3.41 -10.89 1.96
N GLN A 161 -2.53 -10.18 1.27
CA GLN A 161 -1.23 -10.68 0.83
C GLN A 161 -0.26 -10.84 2.01
N ILE A 162 -0.20 -9.86 2.92
CA ILE A 162 0.63 -9.96 4.14
C ILE A 162 0.26 -11.19 4.98
N ARG A 163 -1.03 -11.51 5.10
CA ARG A 163 -1.49 -12.70 5.86
C ARG A 163 -1.11 -14.04 5.23
N LYS A 164 -0.70 -14.08 3.97
CA LYS A 164 -0.30 -15.30 3.26
C LYS A 164 1.20 -15.57 3.32
N LEU A 165 1.99 -14.56 3.69
CA LEU A 165 3.45 -14.61 3.78
C LEU A 165 3.94 -14.89 5.19
#